data_ee59bb5471817dd8dbc32de5ac553ed6
#
_entry.id   ee59bb5471817dd8dbc32de5ac553ed6
#
_cell.length_a   1.000
_cell.length_b   1.000
_cell.length_c   1.000
_cell.angle_alpha   90.00
_cell.angle_beta   90.00
_cell.angle_gamma   90.00
#
_symmetry.space_group_name_H-M   'P 1'
#
loop_
_entity.id
_entity.type
_entity.pdbx_description
1 polymer ?
#
loop_
_entity_poly.entity_id
_entity_poly.type
_entity_poly.pdbx_seq_one_letter_code
_entity_poly.pdbx_strand_id
1 'polypeptide(L)'
;MEIRHLRCFMALAEELHFARAAAKLHIEQSPLSRTIKELEEELGAQLFIRNTRSTRLTRAGLMLMEHAPRVFASLQQARDCVKAAKNGFHGQLRVALSDGATLLCLPALL
;
A
#
# COMPACT_ATOMS: atom_id res chain seq x y z
N MET A 1 -5.04 5.49 -8.91
CA MET A 1 -4.51 5.34 -7.55
C MET A 1 -3.10 4.79 -7.61
N GLU A 2 -2.15 5.53 -7.08
CA GLU A 2 -0.76 5.14 -7.13
C GLU A 2 -0.28 4.63 -5.77
N ILE A 3 0.85 3.96 -5.79
CA ILE A 3 1.42 3.42 -4.55
C ILE A 3 1.68 4.51 -3.52
N ARG A 4 2.14 5.68 -3.96
CA ARG A 4 2.37 6.80 -3.04
C ARG A 4 1.10 7.23 -2.33
N HIS A 5 -0.04 7.16 -3.03
CA HIS A 5 -1.34 7.48 -2.42
C HIS A 5 -1.67 6.49 -1.31
N LEU A 6 -1.50 5.21 -1.59
CA LEU A 6 -1.78 4.17 -0.60
C LEU A 6 -0.83 4.25 0.59
N ARG A 7 0.43 4.58 0.33
CA ARG A 7 1.40 4.69 1.41
C ARG A 7 1.04 5.83 2.35
N CYS A 8 0.68 6.97 1.80
CA CYS A 8 0.23 8.10 2.60
C CYS A 8 -1.07 7.77 3.34
N PHE A 9 -1.99 7.10 2.67
CA PHE A 9 -3.24 6.69 3.28
C PHE A 9 -3.00 5.78 4.48
N MET A 10 -2.16 4.75 4.33
CA MET A 10 -1.89 3.82 5.41
C MET A 10 -1.23 4.50 6.61
N ALA A 11 -0.27 5.37 6.35
CA ALA A 11 0.38 6.10 7.44
C ALA A 11 -0.62 6.95 8.20
N LEU A 12 -1.48 7.66 7.51
CA LEU A 12 -2.48 8.50 8.15
C LEU A 12 -3.54 7.65 8.87
N ALA A 13 -3.92 6.53 8.28
CA ALA A 13 -4.90 5.64 8.91
C ALA A 13 -4.37 5.04 10.22
N GLU A 14 -3.08 4.75 10.27
CA GLU A 14 -2.45 4.20 11.47
C GLU A 14 -2.29 5.26 12.55
N GLU A 15 -1.84 6.45 12.17
CA GLU A 15 -1.55 7.50 13.14
C GLU A 15 -2.78 8.32 13.51
N LEU A 16 -3.70 8.49 12.55
CA LEU A 16 -4.87 9.36 12.70
C LEU A 16 -4.49 10.77 13.14
N HIS A 17 -3.33 11.21 12.70
CA HIS A 17 -2.78 12.51 13.03
C HIS A 17 -1.85 12.93 11.91
N PHE A 18 -2.18 14.04 11.25
CA PHE A 18 -1.45 14.44 10.05
C PHE A 18 0.03 14.68 10.30
N ALA A 19 0.37 15.39 11.37
CA ALA A 19 1.76 15.68 11.66
C ALA A 19 2.56 14.42 11.94
N ARG A 20 1.98 13.47 12.66
CA ARG A 20 2.66 12.21 12.96
C ARG A 20 2.83 11.36 11.72
N ALA A 21 1.79 11.30 10.90
CA ALA A 21 1.87 10.54 9.66
C ALA A 21 2.93 11.11 8.73
N ALA A 22 2.99 12.43 8.62
CA ALA A 22 3.99 13.09 7.80
C ALA A 22 5.40 12.81 8.32
N ALA A 23 5.58 12.86 9.63
CA ALA A 23 6.87 12.56 10.24
C ALA A 23 7.27 11.11 9.96
N LYS A 24 6.32 10.18 10.04
CA LYS A 24 6.58 8.77 9.76
C LYS A 24 7.04 8.56 8.33
N LEU A 25 6.52 9.34 7.41
CA LEU A 25 6.88 9.24 6.00
C LEU A 25 8.05 10.14 5.61
N HIS A 26 8.56 10.92 6.55
CA HIS A 26 9.66 11.87 6.31
C HIS A 26 9.29 12.92 5.25
N ILE A 27 8.05 13.40 5.31
CA ILE A 27 7.58 14.44 4.41
C ILE A 27 6.91 15.54 5.22
N GLU A 28 6.62 16.66 4.55
CA GLU A 28 5.88 17.74 5.17
C GLU A 28 4.39 17.39 5.23
N GLN A 29 3.68 18.11 6.08
CA GLN A 29 2.25 17.88 6.27
C GLN A 29 1.43 18.30 5.05
N SER A 30 1.81 19.39 4.38
CA SER A 30 1.07 19.87 3.22
C SER A 30 1.07 18.89 2.05
N PRO A 31 2.21 18.31 1.65
CA PRO A 31 2.19 17.26 0.62
C PRO A 31 1.35 16.07 1.02
N LEU A 32 1.40 15.66 2.28
CA LEU A 32 0.59 14.55 2.76
C LEU A 32 -0.89 14.85 2.58
N SER A 33 -1.31 16.01 3.03
CA SER A 33 -2.72 16.42 2.93
C SER A 33 -3.17 16.47 1.48
N ARG A 34 -2.32 16.98 0.60
CA ARG A 34 -2.62 17.07 -0.83
C ARG A 34 -2.77 15.67 -1.45
N THR A 35 -1.86 14.77 -1.11
CA THR A 35 -1.91 13.41 -1.63
C THR A 35 -3.18 12.69 -1.19
N ILE A 36 -3.56 12.85 0.06
CA ILE A 36 -4.81 12.26 0.56
C ILE A 36 -6.02 12.83 -0.18
N LYS A 37 -6.01 14.13 -0.40
CA LYS A 37 -7.11 14.79 -1.12
C LYS A 37 -7.19 14.30 -2.55
N GLU A 38 -6.06 14.14 -3.22
CA GLU A 38 -6.03 13.60 -4.57
C GLU A 38 -6.63 12.20 -4.62
N LEU A 39 -6.28 11.38 -3.64
CA LEU A 39 -6.80 10.02 -3.55
C LEU A 39 -8.31 10.03 -3.34
N GLU A 40 -8.80 10.88 -2.44
CA GLU A 40 -10.22 10.99 -2.20
C GLU A 40 -10.98 11.45 -3.44
N GLU A 41 -10.42 12.40 -4.17
CA GLU A 41 -11.04 12.88 -5.39
C GLU A 41 -11.09 11.78 -6.46
N GLU A 42 -10.01 11.04 -6.61
CA GLU A 42 -9.95 9.96 -7.58
C GLU A 42 -10.96 8.85 -7.27
N LEU A 43 -11.09 8.50 -6.00
CA LEU A 43 -12.02 7.46 -5.60
C LEU A 43 -13.47 7.95 -5.49
N GLY A 44 -13.65 9.26 -5.48
CA GLY A 44 -14.98 9.84 -5.35
C GLY A 44 -15.59 9.65 -3.98
N ALA A 45 -14.76 9.51 -2.96
CA ALA A 45 -15.23 9.30 -1.60
C ALA A 45 -14.23 9.87 -0.60
N GLN A 46 -14.74 10.38 0.50
CA GLN A 46 -13.88 10.82 1.59
C GLN A 46 -13.41 9.60 2.38
N LEU A 47 -12.13 9.56 2.67
CA LEU A 47 -11.54 8.47 3.44
C LEU A 47 -11.35 8.83 4.90
N PHE A 48 -11.27 10.14 5.19
CA PHE A 48 -11.08 10.63 6.55
C PHE A 48 -12.07 11.73 6.87
N ILE A 49 -12.49 11.76 8.11
CA ILE A 49 -13.26 12.84 8.67
C ILE A 49 -12.31 13.65 9.53
N ARG A 50 -12.14 14.93 9.18
CA ARG A 50 -11.27 15.82 9.92
C ARG A 50 -12.09 16.83 10.67
N ASN A 51 -11.69 17.08 11.90
CA ASN A 51 -12.14 18.27 12.60
C ASN A 51 -10.94 18.85 13.35
N THR A 52 -11.16 19.93 14.10
CA THR A 52 -10.06 20.62 14.74
C THR A 52 -9.33 19.78 15.78
N ARG A 53 -9.94 18.70 16.25
CA ARG A 53 -9.37 17.90 17.34
C ARG A 53 -9.03 16.48 16.96
N SER A 54 -9.62 15.97 15.90
CA SER A 54 -9.40 14.56 15.59
C SER A 54 -9.54 14.28 14.11
N THR A 55 -8.90 13.19 13.70
CA THR A 55 -9.02 12.62 12.37
C THR A 55 -9.51 11.20 12.54
N ARG A 56 -10.51 10.81 11.77
CA ARG A 56 -11.06 9.46 11.84
C ARG A 56 -11.29 8.93 10.45
N LEU A 57 -11.28 7.61 10.34
CA LEU A 57 -11.60 6.96 9.07
C LEU A 57 -13.10 6.98 8.83
N THR A 58 -13.48 7.24 7.58
CA THR A 58 -14.85 7.03 7.16
C THR A 58 -15.05 5.54 6.90
N ARG A 59 -16.28 5.15 6.58
CA ARG A 59 -16.55 3.77 6.18
C ARG A 59 -15.72 3.39 4.95
N ALA A 60 -15.66 4.30 3.98
CA ALA A 60 -14.83 4.07 2.79
C ALA A 60 -13.36 3.90 3.16
N GLY A 61 -12.87 4.70 4.11
CA GLY A 61 -11.51 4.57 4.61
C GLY A 61 -11.25 3.24 5.27
N LEU A 62 -12.21 2.76 6.06
CA LEU A 62 -12.09 1.45 6.69
C LEU A 62 -12.00 0.34 5.65
N MET A 63 -12.82 0.43 4.61
CA MET A 63 -12.80 -0.56 3.54
C MET A 63 -11.46 -0.55 2.80
N LEU A 64 -10.95 0.63 2.50
CA LEU A 64 -9.65 0.72 1.84
C LEU A 64 -8.54 0.17 2.73
N MET A 65 -8.65 0.39 4.03
CA MET A 65 -7.66 -0.12 4.98
C MET A 65 -7.62 -1.65 5.02
N GLU A 66 -8.73 -2.31 4.73
CA GLU A 66 -8.74 -3.76 4.62
C GLU A 66 -7.93 -4.26 3.44
N HIS A 67 -7.93 -3.49 2.35
CA HIS A 67 -7.29 -3.92 1.11
C HIS A 67 -5.85 -3.43 0.96
N ALA A 68 -5.53 -2.26 1.50
CA ALA A 68 -4.22 -1.66 1.31
C ALA A 68 -3.06 -2.56 1.74
N PRO A 69 -3.09 -3.21 2.91
CA PRO A 69 -1.99 -4.10 3.29
C PRO A 69 -1.78 -5.24 2.31
N ARG A 70 -2.85 -5.73 1.70
CA ARG A 70 -2.76 -6.81 0.72
C ARG A 70 -2.06 -6.35 -0.55
N VAL A 71 -2.31 -5.10 -0.95
CA VAL A 71 -1.62 -4.52 -2.11
C VAL A 71 -0.12 -4.46 -1.85
N PHE A 72 0.27 -3.99 -0.66
CA PHE A 72 1.69 -3.91 -0.32
C PHE A 72 2.33 -5.29 -0.21
N ALA A 73 1.62 -6.27 0.34
CA ALA A 73 2.11 -7.63 0.39
C ALA A 73 2.33 -8.19 -1.01
N SER A 74 1.40 -7.93 -1.91
CA SER A 74 1.52 -8.37 -3.29
C SER A 74 2.71 -7.73 -4.00
N LEU A 75 2.93 -6.43 -3.75
CA LEU A 75 4.10 -5.76 -4.28
C LEU A 75 5.40 -6.36 -3.79
N GLN A 76 5.45 -6.70 -2.50
CA GLN A 76 6.64 -7.32 -1.94
C GLN A 76 6.89 -8.69 -2.56
N GLN A 77 5.84 -9.46 -2.75
CA GLN A 77 5.94 -10.76 -3.41
C GLN A 77 6.48 -10.61 -4.83
N ALA A 78 5.99 -9.61 -5.55
CA ALA A 78 6.47 -9.35 -6.90
C ALA A 78 7.95 -9.02 -6.91
N ARG A 79 8.40 -8.19 -5.97
CA ARG A 79 9.82 -7.85 -5.86
C ARG A 79 10.66 -9.08 -5.54
N ASP A 80 10.18 -9.92 -4.63
CA ASP A 80 10.90 -11.12 -4.24
C ASP A 80 11.01 -12.10 -5.39
N CYS A 81 9.95 -12.25 -6.18
CA CYS A 81 9.97 -13.12 -7.35
C CYS A 81 10.97 -12.64 -8.40
N VAL A 82 11.00 -11.33 -8.63
CA VAL A 82 11.95 -10.76 -9.59
C VAL A 82 13.38 -10.94 -9.11
N LYS A 83 13.63 -10.75 -7.82
CA LYS A 83 14.96 -10.95 -7.26
C LYS A 83 15.42 -12.39 -7.40
N ALA A 84 14.52 -13.33 -7.14
CA ALA A 84 14.85 -14.75 -7.29
C ALA A 84 15.20 -15.07 -8.72
N ALA A 85 14.47 -14.54 -9.67
CA ALA A 85 14.75 -14.75 -11.08
C ALA A 85 16.08 -14.12 -11.49
N LYS A 86 16.36 -12.91 -10.97
CA LYS A 86 17.58 -12.20 -11.28
C LYS A 86 18.81 -12.95 -10.76
N ASN A 87 18.69 -13.62 -9.62
CA ASN A 87 19.79 -14.34 -9.04
C ASN A 87 20.11 -15.64 -9.80
N GLY A 88 19.43 -15.87 -10.88
CA GLY A 88 19.87 -16.85 -11.86
C GLY A 88 19.62 -18.29 -11.50
N PHE A 89 18.76 -18.50 -10.59
CA PHE A 89 18.55 -19.83 -10.21
C PHE A 89 17.46 -20.49 -10.98
N HIS A 90 17.79 -20.91 -12.18
CA HIS A 90 16.86 -21.60 -13.04
C HIS A 90 16.34 -22.85 -12.39
N GLY A 91 17.22 -23.56 -11.70
CA GLY A 91 16.82 -24.75 -10.98
C GLY A 91 15.86 -24.44 -9.85
N GLN A 92 16.18 -23.41 -9.11
CA GLN A 92 15.30 -23.00 -8.03
C GLN A 92 13.97 -22.52 -8.54
N LEU A 93 13.98 -21.85 -9.65
CA LEU A 93 12.76 -21.38 -10.24
C LEU A 93 11.86 -22.56 -10.61
N ARG A 94 12.44 -23.62 -11.16
CA ARG A 94 11.66 -24.80 -11.46
C ARG A 94 11.16 -25.50 -10.22
N VAL A 95 11.97 -25.54 -9.18
CA VAL A 95 11.55 -26.09 -7.90
C VAL A 95 10.38 -25.31 -7.35
N ALA A 96 10.47 -23.98 -7.42
CA ALA A 96 9.39 -23.14 -6.98
C ALA A 96 8.13 -23.40 -7.77
N LEU A 97 8.26 -23.74 -9.05
CA LEU A 97 7.10 -24.07 -9.86
C LEU A 97 6.42 -25.35 -9.42
N SER A 98 7.14 -26.21 -8.74
CA SER A 98 6.57 -27.48 -8.30
C SER A 98 5.98 -27.43 -6.90
N ASP A 99 6.13 -26.30 -6.20
CA ASP A 99 5.60 -26.18 -4.84
C ASP A 99 4.76 -24.93 -4.68
N GLY A 100 4.31 -24.68 -3.46
CA GLY A 100 3.40 -23.58 -3.18
C GLY A 100 3.97 -22.20 -3.44
N ALA A 101 5.29 -22.06 -3.38
CA ALA A 101 5.90 -20.76 -3.61
C ALA A 101 5.68 -20.28 -5.04
N THR A 102 5.61 -21.21 -5.97
CA THR A 102 5.34 -20.87 -7.36
C THR A 102 3.97 -20.25 -7.53
N LEU A 103 3.03 -20.70 -6.74
CA LEU A 103 1.69 -20.15 -6.81
C LEU A 103 1.66 -18.67 -6.46
N LEU A 104 2.65 -18.22 -5.71
CA LEU A 104 2.76 -16.80 -5.39
C LEU A 104 3.28 -15.99 -6.56
N CYS A 105 4.13 -16.59 -7.38
CA CYS A 105 4.71 -15.90 -8.53
C CYS A 105 3.84 -16.00 -9.77
N LEU A 106 3.25 -17.16 -10.01
CA LEU A 106 2.46 -17.38 -11.21
C LEU A 106 1.28 -16.45 -11.36
N PRO A 107 0.50 -16.19 -10.30
CA PRO A 107 -0.61 -15.25 -10.46
C PRO A 107 -0.16 -13.86 -10.87
N ALA A 108 1.02 -13.46 -10.49
CA ALA A 108 1.56 -12.18 -10.89
C ALA A 108 1.95 -12.16 -12.36
N LEU A 109 2.26 -13.31 -12.93
CA LEU A 109 2.62 -13.41 -14.33
C LEU A 109 1.40 -13.58 -15.23
N LEU A 110 0.36 -14.13 -14.69
CA LEU A 110 -0.86 -14.33 -15.42
C LEU A 110 -1.76 -13.11 -15.38
#